data_e138a3124356a329cc9dcd631e2d8e57
#
_entry.id   e138a3124356a329cc9dcd631e2d8e57
#
_cell.length_a   1.000
_cell.length_b   1.000
_cell.length_c   1.000
_cell.angle_alpha   90.00
_cell.angle_beta   90.00
_cell.angle_gamma   90.00
#
_symmetry.space_group_name_H-M   'P 1'
#
loop_
_entity.id
_entity.type
_entity.pdbx_description
1 polymer ?
#
loop_
_entity_poly.entity_id
_entity_poly.type
_entity_poly.pdbx_seq_one_letter_code
_entity_poly.pdbx_strand_id
1 'polypeptide(L)'
;MKINADRPRDLAAARHRYYDRLAEHFVREIGSGRIRTILEAGCGRGQLTIPLLGKLPTSARMIAVDSSKGPYAGWLNELAATLHGRRLGHRVRVVDSDVRHLEAVDTESVDVVVSNELICDLPRKPQLQKALGEFYRVLRPGGIMVHGEWSSCPTAGPQGLLIRHWPSWTPDHLFVLMRDAGFHSFRVTYFDTTMHLGYENAVGELRAWGWTERSLKRHDRLLKQQGIELPLEHLIRCEKEKHRVE
;
A
#
# COMPACT_ATOMS: atom_id res chain seq x y z
N MET A 1 2.11 -16.47 -9.00
CA MET A 1 0.82 -16.67 -9.76
C MET A 1 0.54 -15.46 -10.61
N LYS A 2 -0.06 -15.62 -11.80
CA LYS A 2 -0.42 -14.49 -12.67
C LYS A 2 -1.95 -14.34 -12.73
N ILE A 3 -2.45 -13.13 -12.49
CA ILE A 3 -3.86 -12.76 -12.63
C ILE A 3 -4.00 -11.92 -13.88
N ASN A 4 -4.89 -12.30 -14.79
CA ASN A 4 -5.08 -11.58 -16.05
C ASN A 4 -6.32 -10.67 -16.00
N ALA A 5 -6.17 -9.46 -16.51
CA ALA A 5 -7.22 -8.48 -16.78
C ALA A 5 -7.09 -7.97 -18.22
N ASP A 6 -7.32 -8.87 -19.18
CA ASP A 6 -7.09 -8.58 -20.59
C ASP A 6 -8.16 -7.66 -21.18
N ARG A 7 -9.38 -7.72 -20.67
CA ARG A 7 -10.52 -6.88 -21.09
C ARG A 7 -11.00 -5.97 -19.96
N PRO A 8 -11.57 -4.80 -20.25
CA PRO A 8 -12.06 -3.87 -19.24
C PRO A 8 -12.98 -4.50 -18.18
N ARG A 9 -13.88 -5.37 -18.62
CA ARG A 9 -14.81 -6.10 -17.74
C ARG A 9 -14.12 -7.04 -16.72
N ASP A 10 -12.89 -7.46 -16.99
CA ASP A 10 -12.15 -8.41 -16.17
C ASP A 10 -11.39 -7.68 -15.03
N LEU A 11 -11.16 -6.35 -15.17
CA LEU A 11 -10.29 -5.56 -14.29
C LEU A 11 -10.74 -5.57 -12.83
N ALA A 12 -12.03 -5.35 -12.58
CA ALA A 12 -12.56 -5.30 -11.20
C ALA A 12 -12.36 -6.64 -10.46
N ALA A 13 -12.66 -7.75 -11.15
CA ALA A 13 -12.48 -9.09 -10.59
C ALA A 13 -10.98 -9.45 -10.42
N ALA A 14 -10.13 -9.03 -11.34
CA ALA A 14 -8.69 -9.22 -11.25
C ALA A 14 -8.08 -8.46 -10.07
N ARG A 15 -8.44 -7.18 -9.91
CA ARG A 15 -8.05 -6.36 -8.76
C ARG A 15 -8.52 -6.96 -7.44
N HIS A 16 -9.78 -7.39 -7.37
CA HIS A 16 -10.30 -8.02 -6.16
C HIS A 16 -9.47 -9.26 -5.77
N ARG A 17 -9.17 -10.15 -6.72
CA ARG A 17 -8.33 -11.34 -6.46
C ARG A 17 -6.91 -10.97 -6.06
N TYR A 18 -6.33 -9.94 -6.69
CA TYR A 18 -4.97 -9.49 -6.40
C TYR A 18 -4.88 -8.96 -4.96
N TYR A 19 -5.71 -8.01 -4.60
CA TYR A 19 -5.69 -7.41 -3.25
C TYR A 19 -6.18 -8.37 -2.16
N ASP A 20 -7.03 -9.34 -2.50
CA ASP A 20 -7.42 -10.40 -1.55
C ASP A 20 -6.21 -11.28 -1.18
N ARG A 21 -5.41 -11.69 -2.16
CA ARG A 21 -4.16 -12.43 -1.92
C ARG A 21 -3.09 -11.58 -1.25
N LEU A 22 -2.98 -10.31 -1.62
CA LEU A 22 -2.05 -9.38 -0.99
C LEU A 22 -2.40 -9.20 0.49
N ALA A 23 -3.66 -9.05 0.82
CA ALA A 23 -4.15 -8.99 2.20
C ALA A 23 -3.80 -10.26 2.99
N GLU A 24 -3.87 -11.46 2.38
CA GLU A 24 -3.39 -12.70 3.00
C GLU A 24 -1.89 -12.64 3.32
N HIS A 25 -1.11 -12.05 2.42
CA HIS A 25 0.32 -11.88 2.66
C HIS A 25 0.58 -10.90 3.80
N PHE A 26 -0.13 -9.75 3.84
CA PHE A 26 -0.06 -8.81 4.96
C PHE A 26 -0.41 -9.50 6.29
N VAL A 27 -1.48 -10.27 6.36
CA VAL A 27 -1.88 -10.98 7.59
C VAL A 27 -0.81 -11.98 8.05
N ARG A 28 -0.14 -12.68 7.13
CA ARG A 28 0.99 -13.57 7.47
C ARG A 28 2.16 -12.79 8.08
N GLU A 29 2.47 -11.62 7.52
CA GLU A 29 3.54 -10.76 8.04
C GLU A 29 3.18 -10.13 9.39
N ILE A 30 1.93 -9.75 9.59
CA ILE A 30 1.42 -9.25 10.87
C ILE A 30 1.49 -10.38 11.94
N GLY A 31 1.19 -11.61 11.55
CA GLY A 31 1.24 -12.76 12.46
C GLY A 31 -0.02 -12.94 13.31
N SER A 32 0.03 -13.91 14.24
CA SER A 32 -1.11 -14.35 15.05
C SER A 32 -1.26 -13.62 16.40
N GLY A 33 -0.54 -12.52 16.61
CA GLY A 33 -0.62 -11.73 17.83
C GLY A 33 -2.03 -11.18 18.11
N ARG A 34 -2.27 -10.73 19.36
CA ARG A 34 -3.54 -10.08 19.73
C ARG A 34 -3.61 -8.69 19.10
N ILE A 35 -4.23 -8.57 17.95
CA ILE A 35 -4.40 -7.32 17.22
C ILE A 35 -5.77 -6.75 17.52
N ARG A 36 -5.81 -5.52 18.03
CA ARG A 36 -7.05 -4.78 18.30
C ARG A 36 -7.20 -3.58 17.39
N THR A 37 -6.12 -2.83 17.18
CA THR A 37 -6.14 -1.57 16.43
C THR A 37 -5.06 -1.58 15.37
N ILE A 38 -5.46 -1.35 14.14
CA ILE A 38 -4.56 -1.25 12.98
C ILE A 38 -4.70 0.15 12.41
N LEU A 39 -3.60 0.78 12.06
CA LEU A 39 -3.60 1.97 11.23
C LEU A 39 -3.17 1.57 9.81
N GLU A 40 -3.98 1.88 8.83
CA GLU A 40 -3.61 1.82 7.42
C GLU A 40 -3.27 3.22 6.93
N ALA A 41 -2.01 3.44 6.58
CA ALA A 41 -1.50 4.69 6.03
C ALA A 41 -1.51 4.63 4.50
N GLY A 42 -2.16 5.59 3.85
CA GLY A 42 -2.37 5.58 2.41
C GLY A 42 -3.47 4.60 2.01
N CYS A 43 -4.64 4.66 2.67
CA CYS A 43 -5.72 3.70 2.42
C CYS A 43 -6.40 3.86 1.04
N GLY A 44 -6.22 5.00 0.38
CA GLY A 44 -6.83 5.30 -0.91
C GLY A 44 -8.34 5.08 -0.91
N ARG A 45 -8.84 4.37 -1.89
CA ARG A 45 -10.25 3.96 -1.99
C ARG A 45 -10.55 2.60 -1.34
N GLY A 46 -9.62 2.07 -0.54
CA GLY A 46 -9.83 0.86 0.26
C GLY A 46 -9.50 -0.44 -0.44
N GLN A 47 -8.61 -0.41 -1.43
CA GLN A 47 -8.23 -1.62 -2.20
C GLN A 47 -7.60 -2.68 -1.31
N LEU A 48 -6.78 -2.30 -0.33
CA LEU A 48 -6.24 -3.19 0.70
C LEU A 48 -7.13 -3.21 1.96
N THR A 49 -7.71 -2.08 2.38
CA THR A 49 -8.58 -1.95 3.58
C THR A 49 -9.63 -3.05 3.65
N ILE A 50 -10.41 -3.19 2.57
CA ILE A 50 -11.58 -4.08 2.55
C ILE A 50 -11.18 -5.57 2.66
N PRO A 51 -10.28 -6.11 1.82
CA PRO A 51 -9.88 -7.51 1.94
C PRO A 51 -9.10 -7.78 3.23
N LEU A 52 -8.30 -6.83 3.72
CA LEU A 52 -7.58 -6.98 4.98
C LEU A 52 -8.54 -7.12 6.17
N LEU A 53 -9.57 -6.27 6.25
CA LEU A 53 -10.63 -6.40 7.26
C LEU A 53 -11.34 -7.74 7.24
N GLY A 54 -11.53 -8.33 6.06
CA GLY A 54 -12.15 -9.65 5.90
C GLY A 54 -11.32 -10.79 6.48
N LYS A 55 -10.01 -10.60 6.64
CA LYS A 55 -9.06 -11.61 7.11
C LYS A 55 -8.62 -11.40 8.56
N LEU A 56 -8.92 -10.25 9.12
CA LEU A 56 -8.62 -9.90 10.52
C LEU A 56 -9.76 -10.33 11.45
N PRO A 57 -9.47 -10.57 12.75
CA PRO A 57 -10.50 -10.86 13.74
C PRO A 57 -11.62 -9.81 13.71
N THR A 58 -12.86 -10.23 13.93
CA THR A 58 -14.03 -9.32 13.92
C THR A 58 -13.95 -8.23 14.99
N SER A 59 -13.19 -8.47 16.07
CA SER A 59 -12.89 -7.50 17.13
C SER A 59 -11.88 -6.42 16.72
N ALA A 60 -11.11 -6.65 15.64
CA ALA A 60 -10.13 -5.68 15.17
C ALA A 60 -10.82 -4.44 14.58
N ARG A 61 -10.25 -3.29 14.89
CA ARG A 61 -10.65 -1.96 14.39
C ARG A 61 -9.54 -1.38 13.55
N MET A 62 -9.91 -0.65 12.51
CA MET A 62 -8.95 -0.01 11.62
C MET A 62 -9.13 1.50 11.62
N ILE A 63 -8.01 2.21 11.62
CA ILE A 63 -7.93 3.64 11.33
C ILE A 63 -7.36 3.73 9.92
N ALA A 64 -8.19 4.11 8.95
CA ALA A 64 -7.82 4.24 7.56
C ALA A 64 -7.51 5.71 7.27
N VAL A 65 -6.25 6.01 6.98
CA VAL A 65 -5.75 7.38 6.79
C VAL A 65 -5.35 7.60 5.35
N ASP A 66 -5.82 8.68 4.77
CA ASP A 66 -5.34 9.21 3.49
C ASP A 66 -5.61 10.72 3.43
N SER A 67 -5.06 11.40 2.43
CA SER A 67 -5.30 12.82 2.21
C SER A 67 -6.34 13.04 1.13
N SER A 68 -7.38 13.84 1.43
CA SER A 68 -8.33 14.31 0.41
C SER A 68 -7.72 15.34 -0.55
N LYS A 69 -6.45 15.72 -0.35
CA LYS A 69 -5.72 16.69 -1.16
C LYS A 69 -4.81 15.98 -2.18
N GLY A 70 -4.65 16.61 -3.35
CA GLY A 70 -3.73 16.11 -4.37
C GLY A 70 -4.41 15.21 -5.43
N PRO A 71 -3.65 14.35 -6.13
CA PRO A 71 -4.13 13.63 -7.31
C PRO A 71 -5.21 12.58 -6.99
N TYR A 72 -5.32 12.15 -5.75
CA TYR A 72 -6.26 11.13 -5.28
C TYR A 72 -7.49 11.73 -4.56
N ALA A 73 -7.76 13.02 -4.77
CA ALA A 73 -8.95 13.67 -4.23
C ALA A 73 -10.23 12.90 -4.60
N GLY A 74 -11.05 12.60 -3.58
CA GLY A 74 -12.28 11.81 -3.77
C GLY A 74 -12.16 10.34 -3.37
N TRP A 75 -10.97 9.75 -3.28
CA TRP A 75 -10.80 8.33 -2.93
C TRP A 75 -11.31 8.00 -1.52
N LEU A 76 -11.13 8.91 -0.55
CA LEU A 76 -11.70 8.72 0.79
C LEU A 76 -13.24 8.67 0.78
N ASN A 77 -13.89 9.43 -0.11
CA ASN A 77 -15.34 9.38 -0.28
C ASN A 77 -15.78 8.04 -0.88
N GLU A 78 -15.03 7.49 -1.83
CA GLU A 78 -15.27 6.16 -2.40
C GLU A 78 -15.12 5.07 -1.33
N LEU A 79 -14.09 5.16 -0.49
CA LEU A 79 -13.91 4.27 0.66
C LEU A 79 -15.09 4.36 1.61
N ALA A 80 -15.47 5.57 2.03
CA ALA A 80 -16.58 5.78 2.96
C ALA A 80 -17.91 5.20 2.42
N ALA A 81 -18.19 5.42 1.13
CA ALA A 81 -19.37 4.85 0.45
C ALA A 81 -19.32 3.32 0.44
N THR A 82 -18.15 2.71 0.16
CA THR A 82 -17.95 1.27 0.15
C THR A 82 -18.15 0.68 1.55
N LEU A 83 -17.59 1.31 2.58
CA LEU A 83 -17.74 0.88 3.98
C LEU A 83 -19.20 0.94 4.43
N HIS A 84 -19.92 2.00 4.04
CA HIS A 84 -21.36 2.12 4.30
C HIS A 84 -22.15 1.01 3.62
N GLY A 85 -21.98 0.82 2.33
CA GLY A 85 -22.67 -0.21 1.54
C GLY A 85 -22.42 -1.64 2.04
N ARG A 86 -21.22 -1.91 2.57
CA ARG A 86 -20.84 -3.21 3.16
C ARG A 86 -21.12 -3.32 4.66
N ARG A 87 -21.69 -2.30 5.30
CA ARG A 87 -21.95 -2.22 6.74
C ARG A 87 -20.68 -2.41 7.60
N LEU A 88 -19.53 -1.94 7.12
CA LEU A 88 -18.23 -2.04 7.80
C LEU A 88 -17.83 -0.79 8.57
N GLY A 89 -18.63 0.29 8.50
CA GLY A 89 -18.31 1.57 9.16
C GLY A 89 -18.08 1.46 10.68
N HIS A 90 -18.67 0.47 11.34
CA HIS A 90 -18.44 0.23 12.77
C HIS A 90 -17.04 -0.34 13.08
N ARG A 91 -16.30 -0.81 12.08
CA ARG A 91 -14.95 -1.37 12.21
C ARG A 91 -13.86 -0.43 11.70
N VAL A 92 -14.20 0.60 10.90
CA VAL A 92 -13.22 1.48 10.27
C VAL A 92 -13.53 2.93 10.58
N ARG A 93 -12.55 3.62 11.16
CA ARG A 93 -12.53 5.09 11.25
C ARG A 93 -11.72 5.65 10.09
N VAL A 94 -12.36 6.34 9.17
CA VAL A 94 -11.69 7.05 8.07
C VAL A 94 -11.20 8.41 8.59
N VAL A 95 -9.95 8.72 8.32
CA VAL A 95 -9.29 9.97 8.76
C VAL A 95 -8.67 10.65 7.55
N ASP A 96 -9.12 11.86 7.26
CA ASP A 96 -8.51 12.74 6.27
C ASP A 96 -7.31 13.44 6.90
N SER A 97 -6.12 12.95 6.63
CA SER A 97 -4.86 13.50 7.17
C SER A 97 -3.68 13.15 6.28
N ASP A 98 -2.68 14.02 6.30
CA ASP A 98 -1.37 13.70 5.74
C ASP A 98 -0.64 12.73 6.69
N VAL A 99 -0.11 11.64 6.16
CA VAL A 99 0.60 10.61 6.95
C VAL A 99 1.86 11.13 7.65
N ARG A 100 2.32 12.31 7.27
CA ARG A 100 3.43 13.03 7.92
C ARG A 100 3.00 13.79 9.18
N HIS A 101 1.69 13.84 9.47
CA HIS A 101 1.05 14.59 10.54
C HIS A 101 -0.21 13.85 11.03
N LEU A 102 -0.03 12.78 11.81
CA LEU A 102 -1.10 11.93 12.32
C LEU A 102 -1.65 12.44 13.68
N GLU A 103 -1.93 13.73 13.76
CA GLU A 103 -2.38 14.37 15.03
C GLU A 103 -3.70 13.78 15.56
N ALA A 104 -4.55 13.25 14.67
CA ALA A 104 -5.80 12.58 15.05
C ALA A 104 -5.61 11.16 15.61
N VAL A 105 -4.35 10.67 15.70
CA VAL A 105 -4.01 9.34 16.21
C VAL A 105 -3.04 9.49 17.37
N ASP A 106 -3.47 9.01 18.55
CA ASP A 106 -2.71 9.13 19.77
C ASP A 106 -1.38 8.34 19.70
N THR A 107 -0.39 8.81 20.45
CA THR A 107 0.88 8.11 20.65
C THR A 107 0.62 6.74 21.26
N GLU A 108 1.33 5.71 20.78
CA GLU A 108 1.27 4.35 21.32
C GLU A 108 -0.14 3.75 21.41
N SER A 109 -0.98 4.06 20.41
CA SER A 109 -2.40 3.68 20.41
C SER A 109 -2.74 2.53 19.47
N VAL A 110 -1.84 2.17 18.53
CA VAL A 110 -2.09 1.11 17.55
C VAL A 110 -1.14 -0.08 17.70
N ASP A 111 -1.63 -1.27 17.43
CA ASP A 111 -0.84 -2.50 17.50
C ASP A 111 -0.02 -2.72 16.22
N VAL A 112 -0.58 -2.31 15.09
CA VAL A 112 0.00 -2.51 13.76
C VAL A 112 -0.18 -1.26 12.91
N VAL A 113 0.84 -0.87 12.17
CA VAL A 113 0.77 0.05 11.04
C VAL A 113 0.95 -0.75 9.76
N VAL A 114 0.04 -0.61 8.81
CA VAL A 114 0.17 -1.12 7.46
C VAL A 114 0.19 0.02 6.46
N SER A 115 0.94 -0.14 5.38
CA SER A 115 0.88 0.75 4.22
C SER A 115 1.22 -0.04 2.96
N ASN A 116 0.63 0.34 1.83
CA ASN A 116 0.90 -0.27 0.54
C ASN A 116 0.95 0.79 -0.55
N GLU A 117 1.99 0.76 -1.38
CA GLU A 117 2.18 1.72 -2.50
C GLU A 117 2.07 3.20 -2.05
N LEU A 118 2.42 3.50 -0.79
CA LEU A 118 2.38 4.84 -0.23
C LEU A 118 3.72 5.57 -0.34
N ILE A 119 4.81 4.84 -0.10
CA ILE A 119 6.14 5.47 0.04
C ILE A 119 6.61 6.03 -1.30
N CYS A 120 6.18 5.48 -2.41
CA CYS A 120 6.40 6.04 -3.74
C CYS A 120 5.83 7.47 -3.91
N ASP A 121 4.77 7.81 -3.18
CA ASP A 121 4.20 9.17 -3.15
C ASP A 121 4.93 10.13 -2.20
N LEU A 122 5.95 9.64 -1.48
CA LEU A 122 6.84 10.40 -0.61
C LEU A 122 8.27 10.46 -1.17
N PRO A 123 8.50 11.09 -2.34
CA PRO A 123 9.76 10.96 -3.09
C PRO A 123 10.95 11.66 -2.42
N ARG A 124 10.71 12.52 -1.43
CA ARG A 124 11.77 13.27 -0.74
C ARG A 124 12.07 12.61 0.61
N LYS A 125 13.35 12.34 0.83
CA LYS A 125 13.83 11.75 2.09
C LYS A 125 13.26 12.40 3.36
N PRO A 126 13.20 13.76 3.51
CA PRO A 126 12.61 14.37 4.71
C PRO A 126 11.12 14.10 4.89
N GLN A 127 10.37 13.93 3.79
CA GLN A 127 8.94 13.60 3.85
C GLN A 127 8.74 12.19 4.37
N LEU A 128 9.51 11.25 3.83
CA LEU A 128 9.48 9.85 4.27
C LEU A 128 9.93 9.71 5.73
N GLN A 129 10.98 10.41 6.15
CA GLN A 129 11.43 10.40 7.55
C GLN A 129 10.35 10.90 8.51
N LYS A 130 9.60 11.96 8.15
CA LYS A 130 8.47 12.44 8.95
C LYS A 130 7.38 11.38 9.06
N ALA A 131 6.97 10.76 7.94
CA ALA A 131 5.95 9.71 7.95
C ALA A 131 6.39 8.52 8.80
N LEU A 132 7.62 8.04 8.65
CA LEU A 132 8.16 6.94 9.46
C LEU A 132 8.22 7.30 10.95
N GLY A 133 8.55 8.55 11.29
CA GLY A 133 8.50 9.06 12.67
C GLY A 133 7.09 9.02 13.25
N GLU A 134 6.07 9.41 12.48
CA GLU A 134 4.68 9.31 12.89
C GLU A 134 4.22 7.86 13.05
N PHE A 135 4.60 6.97 12.12
CA PHE A 135 4.29 5.53 12.22
C PHE A 135 4.91 4.92 13.49
N TYR A 136 6.15 5.29 13.78
CA TYR A 136 6.82 4.87 15.02
C TYR A 136 6.14 5.43 16.27
N ARG A 137 5.74 6.71 16.26
CA ARG A 137 5.06 7.36 17.37
C ARG A 137 3.75 6.69 17.73
N VAL A 138 2.88 6.42 16.74
CA VAL A 138 1.55 5.87 16.98
C VAL A 138 1.55 4.39 17.35
N LEU A 139 2.59 3.64 16.98
CA LEU A 139 2.74 2.24 17.37
C LEU A 139 2.99 2.09 18.87
N ARG A 140 2.32 1.13 19.49
CA ARG A 140 2.63 0.69 20.85
C ARG A 140 4.02 0.06 20.92
N PRO A 141 4.67 0.04 22.09
CA PRO A 141 5.89 -0.75 22.28
C PRO A 141 5.66 -2.21 21.89
N GLY A 142 6.53 -2.75 21.06
CA GLY A 142 6.39 -4.08 20.45
C GLY A 142 5.37 -4.16 19.31
N GLY A 143 4.82 -3.02 18.89
CA GLY A 143 3.95 -2.92 17.73
C GLY A 143 4.72 -3.17 16.42
N ILE A 144 4.00 -3.52 15.37
CA ILE A 144 4.54 -3.99 14.09
C ILE A 144 4.19 -3.00 12.99
N MET A 145 5.15 -2.70 12.12
CA MET A 145 4.89 -2.06 10.84
C MET A 145 5.09 -3.08 9.72
N VAL A 146 4.15 -3.12 8.77
CA VAL A 146 4.28 -3.86 7.51
C VAL A 146 4.02 -2.90 6.36
N HIS A 147 5.05 -2.72 5.51
CA HIS A 147 4.96 -1.88 4.32
C HIS A 147 5.11 -2.72 3.06
N GLY A 148 4.16 -2.61 2.14
CA GLY A 148 4.23 -3.17 0.80
C GLY A 148 4.59 -2.10 -0.23
N GLU A 149 5.51 -2.42 -1.15
CA GLU A 149 5.90 -1.54 -2.24
C GLU A 149 6.34 -2.35 -3.46
N TRP A 150 6.22 -1.76 -4.62
CA TRP A 150 6.73 -2.38 -5.83
C TRP A 150 8.24 -2.55 -5.80
N SER A 151 8.68 -3.74 -6.14
CA SER A 151 10.11 -4.03 -6.26
C SER A 151 10.66 -3.36 -7.51
N SER A 152 11.75 -2.62 -7.35
CA SER A 152 12.52 -2.12 -8.48
C SER A 152 13.26 -3.30 -9.14
N CYS A 153 12.59 -3.98 -10.07
CA CYS A 153 13.23 -4.97 -10.91
C CYS A 153 13.53 -4.35 -12.27
N PRO A 154 14.76 -4.30 -12.73
CA PRO A 154 15.07 -3.85 -14.08
C PRO A 154 14.49 -4.86 -15.09
N THR A 155 13.33 -4.53 -15.62
CA THR A 155 12.68 -5.31 -16.67
C THR A 155 12.74 -4.57 -17.99
N ALA A 156 12.86 -5.31 -19.09
CA ALA A 156 12.72 -4.75 -20.42
C ALA A 156 11.22 -4.52 -20.74
N GLY A 157 10.96 -3.60 -21.68
CA GLY A 157 9.60 -3.35 -22.17
C GLY A 157 8.76 -2.41 -21.29
N PRO A 158 7.41 -2.52 -21.34
CA PRO A 158 6.50 -1.61 -20.63
C PRO A 158 6.72 -1.57 -19.13
N GLN A 159 7.10 -2.69 -18.53
CA GLN A 159 7.41 -2.77 -17.10
C GLN A 159 8.60 -1.88 -16.71
N GLY A 160 9.69 -1.93 -17.48
CA GLY A 160 10.85 -1.08 -17.23
C GLY A 160 10.53 0.41 -17.37
N LEU A 161 9.49 0.77 -18.13
CA LEU A 161 9.03 2.15 -18.27
C LEU A 161 8.23 2.59 -17.06
N LEU A 162 7.39 1.73 -16.50
CA LEU A 162 6.64 1.99 -15.27
C LEU A 162 7.60 2.30 -14.12
N ILE A 163 8.59 1.44 -13.93
CA ILE A 163 9.56 1.55 -12.83
C ILE A 163 10.46 2.78 -12.98
N ARG A 164 10.80 3.20 -14.21
CA ARG A 164 11.66 4.38 -14.45
C ARG A 164 11.03 5.69 -14.04
N HIS A 165 9.72 5.78 -14.02
CA HIS A 165 8.98 7.00 -13.67
C HIS A 165 8.52 7.03 -12.22
N TRP A 166 8.70 5.93 -11.50
CA TRP A 166 8.35 5.84 -10.08
C TRP A 166 9.59 6.08 -9.22
N PRO A 167 9.52 6.91 -8.18
CA PRO A 167 10.59 7.00 -7.20
C PRO A 167 10.65 5.67 -6.45
N SER A 168 11.50 4.77 -6.93
CA SER A 168 11.66 3.46 -6.33
C SER A 168 12.58 3.54 -5.12
N TRP A 169 12.01 3.39 -3.94
CA TRP A 169 12.77 3.09 -2.75
C TRP A 169 13.06 1.59 -2.73
N THR A 170 14.33 1.22 -2.86
CA THR A 170 14.71 -0.18 -2.70
C THR A 170 14.54 -0.64 -1.26
N PRO A 171 14.35 -1.94 -0.98
CA PRO A 171 14.30 -2.46 0.38
C PRO A 171 15.48 -2.01 1.23
N ASP A 172 16.69 -1.92 0.66
CA ASP A 172 17.90 -1.49 1.38
C ASP A 172 17.83 -0.02 1.81
N HIS A 173 17.33 0.87 0.94
CA HIS A 173 17.14 2.27 1.30
C HIS A 173 16.06 2.42 2.38
N LEU A 174 14.96 1.69 2.28
CA LEU A 174 13.87 1.72 3.26
C LEU A 174 14.34 1.17 4.61
N PHE A 175 15.13 0.08 4.60
CA PHE A 175 15.73 -0.47 5.81
C PHE A 175 16.51 0.59 6.60
N VAL A 176 17.37 1.36 5.94
CA VAL A 176 18.17 2.40 6.61
C VAL A 176 17.25 3.46 7.21
N LEU A 177 16.25 3.95 6.46
CA LEU A 177 15.36 5.01 6.93
C LEU A 177 14.45 4.55 8.06
N MET A 178 13.94 3.31 8.00
CA MET A 178 13.13 2.72 9.06
C MET A 178 13.96 2.51 10.34
N ARG A 179 15.20 1.99 10.19
CA ARG A 179 16.12 1.86 11.32
C ARG A 179 16.42 3.23 11.97
N ASP A 180 16.68 4.25 11.16
CA ASP A 180 16.95 5.61 11.64
C ASP A 180 15.71 6.22 12.35
N ALA A 181 14.49 5.76 12.02
CA ALA A 181 13.26 6.10 12.73
C ALA A 181 13.06 5.30 14.03
N GLY A 182 13.93 4.34 14.34
CA GLY A 182 13.90 3.53 15.57
C GLY A 182 13.36 2.10 15.42
N PHE A 183 12.98 1.70 14.21
CA PHE A 183 12.52 0.32 13.98
C PHE A 183 13.67 -0.69 14.02
N HIS A 184 13.32 -1.94 14.38
CA HIS A 184 14.24 -3.07 14.42
C HIS A 184 13.56 -4.38 13.95
N SER A 185 14.24 -5.53 14.01
CA SER A 185 13.70 -6.86 13.68
C SER A 185 13.13 -6.92 12.26
N PHE A 186 13.95 -6.55 11.29
CA PHE A 186 13.52 -6.46 9.89
C PHE A 186 13.39 -7.82 9.22
N ARG A 187 12.32 -7.97 8.44
CA ARG A 187 12.12 -9.08 7.51
C ARG A 187 11.58 -8.56 6.20
N VAL A 188 12.12 -9.03 5.09
CA VAL A 188 11.63 -8.74 3.75
C VAL A 188 11.08 -10.03 3.14
N THR A 189 9.88 -9.96 2.61
CA THR A 189 9.26 -11.06 1.84
C THR A 189 8.76 -10.53 0.51
N TYR A 190 8.65 -11.42 -0.48
CA TYR A 190 8.16 -11.06 -1.80
C TYR A 190 6.78 -11.66 -2.02
N PHE A 191 5.88 -10.85 -2.55
CA PHE A 191 4.55 -11.30 -2.95
C PHE A 191 4.65 -11.96 -4.33
N ASP A 192 4.27 -13.23 -4.41
CA ASP A 192 4.46 -14.10 -5.57
C ASP A 192 3.39 -13.94 -6.68
N THR A 193 2.49 -13.00 -6.51
CA THR A 193 1.38 -12.79 -7.43
C THR A 193 1.57 -11.50 -8.22
N THR A 194 1.44 -11.59 -9.53
CA THR A 194 1.45 -10.44 -10.45
C THR A 194 0.08 -10.27 -11.09
N MET A 195 -0.19 -9.06 -11.59
CA MET A 195 -1.38 -8.77 -12.38
C MET A 195 -0.98 -8.27 -13.76
N HIS A 196 -1.50 -8.94 -14.79
CA HIS A 196 -1.35 -8.51 -16.18
C HIS A 196 -2.56 -7.71 -16.62
N LEU A 197 -2.32 -6.57 -17.26
CA LEU A 197 -3.33 -5.69 -17.82
C LEU A 197 -3.22 -5.71 -19.35
N GLY A 198 -4.29 -6.09 -20.01
CA GLY A 198 -4.39 -5.94 -21.47
C GLY A 198 -4.42 -4.48 -21.88
N TYR A 199 -4.33 -4.20 -23.17
CA TYR A 199 -4.10 -2.86 -23.73
C TYR A 199 -4.99 -1.75 -23.12
N GLU A 200 -6.31 -1.93 -23.13
CA GLU A 200 -7.23 -0.89 -22.65
C GLU A 200 -7.09 -0.61 -21.15
N ASN A 201 -6.96 -1.67 -20.35
CA ASN A 201 -6.72 -1.56 -18.93
C ASN A 201 -5.34 -0.93 -18.65
N ALA A 202 -4.32 -1.33 -19.38
CA ALA A 202 -2.97 -0.77 -19.28
C ALA A 202 -2.96 0.73 -19.56
N VAL A 203 -3.61 1.17 -20.65
CA VAL A 203 -3.73 2.58 -21.01
C VAL A 203 -4.50 3.36 -19.93
N GLY A 204 -5.59 2.80 -19.41
CA GLY A 204 -6.37 3.41 -18.32
C GLY A 204 -5.55 3.62 -17.05
N GLU A 205 -4.80 2.59 -16.62
CA GLU A 205 -3.92 2.68 -15.44
C GLU A 205 -2.78 3.70 -15.65
N LEU A 206 -2.10 3.64 -16.77
CA LEU A 206 -0.99 4.56 -17.06
C LEU A 206 -1.45 6.03 -17.08
N ARG A 207 -2.67 6.31 -17.58
CA ARG A 207 -3.27 7.65 -17.46
C ARG A 207 -3.53 8.04 -16.01
N ALA A 208 -4.10 7.14 -15.23
CA ALA A 208 -4.35 7.38 -13.81
C ALA A 208 -3.05 7.67 -13.04
N TRP A 209 -1.93 7.11 -13.49
CA TRP A 209 -0.59 7.36 -12.95
C TRP A 209 0.13 8.55 -13.60
N GLY A 210 -0.58 9.39 -14.35
CA GLY A 210 -0.04 10.65 -14.89
C GLY A 210 0.73 10.54 -16.20
N TRP A 211 0.62 9.42 -16.93
CA TRP A 211 1.21 9.32 -18.26
C TRP A 211 0.49 10.24 -19.24
N THR A 212 1.28 11.01 -20.00
CA THR A 212 0.75 11.89 -21.03
C THR A 212 0.33 11.12 -22.28
N GLU A 213 -0.61 11.67 -23.06
CA GLU A 213 -1.00 11.10 -24.35
C GLU A 213 0.18 10.93 -25.31
N ARG A 214 1.18 11.82 -25.23
CA ARG A 214 2.43 11.70 -26.00
C ARG A 214 3.22 10.45 -25.60
N SER A 215 3.30 10.17 -24.30
CA SER A 215 3.98 8.97 -23.77
C SER A 215 3.24 7.70 -24.19
N LEU A 216 1.92 7.68 -24.06
CA LEU A 216 1.08 6.57 -24.46
C LEU A 216 1.22 6.27 -25.97
N LYS A 217 1.12 7.30 -26.82
CA LYS A 217 1.34 7.16 -28.27
C LYS A 217 2.71 6.58 -28.62
N ARG A 218 3.78 7.03 -27.94
CA ARG A 218 5.13 6.52 -28.17
C ARG A 218 5.23 5.02 -27.91
N HIS A 219 4.46 4.48 -27.00
CA HIS A 219 4.53 3.08 -26.58
C HIS A 219 3.31 2.26 -27.04
N ASP A 220 2.42 2.83 -27.85
CA ASP A 220 1.17 2.22 -28.27
C ASP A 220 1.33 0.81 -28.87
N ARG A 221 2.27 0.64 -29.81
CA ARG A 221 2.56 -0.67 -30.42
C ARG A 221 2.94 -1.72 -29.39
N LEU A 222 3.79 -1.34 -28.42
CA LEU A 222 4.27 -2.23 -27.39
C LEU A 222 3.14 -2.60 -26.42
N LEU A 223 2.34 -1.62 -26.00
CA LEU A 223 1.16 -1.83 -25.14
C LEU A 223 0.12 -2.74 -25.82
N LYS A 224 -0.13 -2.58 -27.13
CA LYS A 224 -1.02 -3.46 -27.89
C LYS A 224 -0.53 -4.91 -27.99
N GLN A 225 0.78 -5.10 -28.08
CA GLN A 225 1.37 -6.43 -28.22
C GLN A 225 1.49 -7.17 -26.88
N GLN A 226 1.78 -6.48 -25.80
CA GLN A 226 2.21 -7.09 -24.54
C GLN A 226 1.37 -6.67 -23.32
N GLY A 227 0.53 -5.61 -23.43
CA GLY A 227 -0.07 -5.02 -22.23
C GLY A 227 1.01 -4.54 -21.25
N ILE A 228 0.67 -4.55 -19.97
CA ILE A 228 1.63 -4.36 -18.88
C ILE A 228 1.44 -5.44 -17.81
N GLU A 229 2.51 -5.82 -17.17
CA GLU A 229 2.48 -6.63 -15.96
C GLU A 229 2.89 -5.75 -14.77
N LEU A 230 2.08 -5.73 -13.71
CA LEU A 230 2.43 -4.98 -12.52
C LEU A 230 3.71 -5.56 -11.93
N PRO A 231 4.61 -4.71 -11.40
CA PRO A 231 5.81 -5.17 -10.72
C PRO A 231 5.47 -6.13 -9.57
N LEU A 232 6.42 -7.00 -9.24
CA LEU A 232 6.33 -7.77 -8.01
C LEU A 232 6.37 -6.82 -6.81
N GLU A 233 5.54 -7.07 -5.82
CA GLU A 233 5.62 -6.37 -4.56
C GLU A 233 6.58 -7.08 -3.59
N HIS A 234 7.22 -6.30 -2.74
CA HIS A 234 7.91 -6.77 -1.56
C HIS A 234 7.24 -6.18 -0.32
N LEU A 235 7.24 -6.93 0.77
CA LEU A 235 6.77 -6.46 2.07
C LEU A 235 7.95 -6.39 3.01
N ILE A 236 8.08 -5.25 3.68
CA ILE A 236 9.05 -5.05 4.77
C ILE A 236 8.26 -5.05 6.07
N ARG A 237 8.58 -5.99 6.94
CA ARG A 237 8.08 -6.05 8.31
C ARG A 237 9.18 -5.58 9.26
N CYS A 238 8.84 -4.72 10.20
CA CYS A 238 9.72 -4.29 11.29
C CYS A 238 8.91 -4.06 12.57
N GLU A 239 9.61 -3.88 13.69
CA GLU A 239 9.00 -3.77 15.02
C GLU A 239 9.47 -2.49 15.72
N LYS A 240 8.57 -1.91 16.54
CA LYS A 240 8.93 -0.91 17.53
C LYS A 240 9.46 -1.60 18.78
N GLU A 241 10.51 -1.05 19.38
CA GLU A 241 11.11 -1.60 20.60
C GLU A 241 10.07 -1.76 21.74
N LYS A 242 10.16 -2.85 22.46
CA LYS A 242 9.39 -3.07 23.68
C LYS A 242 9.96 -2.22 24.81
N HIS A 243 9.13 -1.64 25.64
CA HIS A 243 9.64 -1.08 26.90
C HIS A 243 10.36 -2.18 27.67
N ARG A 244 11.60 -1.93 28.08
CA ARG A 244 12.26 -2.81 29.06
C ARG A 244 11.47 -2.69 30.34
N VAL A 245 10.88 -3.77 30.80
CA VAL A 245 10.38 -3.85 32.16
C VAL A 245 11.66 -3.99 33.02
N GLU A 246 12.01 -2.91 33.73
CA GLU A 246 13.04 -2.94 34.76
C GLU A 246 12.56 -3.77 35.97
#